data_c2d778deed4077c2f1420000ccf37eda
#
_entry.id   c2d778deed4077c2f1420000ccf37eda
#
_cell.length_a   1.000
_cell.length_b   1.000
_cell.length_c   1.000
_cell.angle_alpha   90.00
_cell.angle_beta   90.00
_cell.angle_gamma   90.00
#
_symmetry.space_group_name_H-M   'P 1'
#
loop_
_entity.id
_entity.type
_entity.pdbx_description
1 polymer ?
#
loop_
_entity_poly.entity_id
_entity_poly.type
_entity_poly.pdbx_seq_one_letter_code
_entity_poly.pdbx_strand_id
1 'polypeptide(L)'
;MSSTAATSAKPYSRDDTAFLGHPLGLAWLSACELWERFSYYGMQILLALYLTKYLFMPEHIGNVMGITAVRGAVEHFLGPRTPLQLGLFIAGQYAGLVYLTPILGGLVADRLLGRTRTVVLGASLMAIGHFMMAFEASFFIAIACLLIGVGCFKGNIAAQVGALYAPGDKRNATAFQIFIMAVQIAVIAAPIVCGTLGEKVGFHWGFGAAGVGMLIGLFTYLAGRGWLPPEPARSASADAVQQPPLTGAEVKRIVLLIGLLPVMLLAIIGNTQLNLGFTVWSDKHMDLMMFGWQVPVTWLAMVDAVVSTATGLASIAFWVWWSKRRTEPDELMKIAIGSLIAAAGPAAMAVAGAIVDTTHAKVGPIWTLAFTILNDIGFSNVYAVSLALYSRVAPRQITGLVVGIYFLHLWASFSVAGWLAGFMDVWSNRDFWAVHALLVVAGAVLLLVVRAMFGRMLSTETLAAERAAAGEPALVPAH
;
A
#
# COMPACT_ATOMS: atom_id res chain seq x y z
N MET A 1 6.98 22.95 -51.55
CA MET A 1 7.90 22.00 -50.85
C MET A 1 8.12 22.53 -49.45
N SER A 2 7.30 22.08 -48.51
CA SER A 2 7.42 22.40 -47.09
C SER A 2 7.86 21.14 -46.39
N SER A 3 9.14 21.12 -46.01
CA SER A 3 9.75 20.06 -45.20
C SER A 3 9.24 20.25 -43.77
N THR A 4 8.26 19.45 -43.37
CA THR A 4 7.92 19.25 -41.95
C THR A 4 9.09 18.52 -41.32
N ALA A 5 9.92 19.25 -40.57
CA ALA A 5 10.94 18.72 -39.70
C ALA A 5 10.24 17.87 -38.62
N ALA A 6 10.22 16.55 -38.83
CA ALA A 6 9.93 15.61 -37.78
C ALA A 6 11.02 15.79 -36.72
N THR A 7 10.67 16.33 -35.57
CA THR A 7 11.50 16.33 -34.37
C THR A 7 11.85 14.87 -34.05
N SER A 8 13.05 14.44 -34.42
CA SER A 8 13.58 13.14 -34.06
C SER A 8 13.74 13.09 -32.54
N ALA A 9 12.79 12.45 -31.86
CA ALA A 9 12.97 12.09 -30.46
C ALA A 9 14.27 11.31 -30.35
N LYS A 10 15.21 11.77 -29.50
CA LYS A 10 16.45 11.04 -29.25
C LYS A 10 16.08 9.64 -28.77
N PRO A 11 16.62 8.58 -29.39
CA PRO A 11 16.33 7.22 -28.95
C PRO A 11 16.83 7.05 -27.49
N TYR A 12 16.16 6.16 -26.72
CA TYR A 12 16.59 5.76 -25.40
C TYR A 12 18.10 5.39 -25.37
N SER A 13 18.82 5.95 -24.42
CA SER A 13 20.21 5.58 -24.13
C SER A 13 20.39 5.35 -22.64
N ARG A 14 21.10 4.28 -22.26
CA ARG A 14 21.50 4.02 -20.86
C ARG A 14 22.49 5.04 -20.32
N ASP A 15 23.26 5.67 -21.21
CA ASP A 15 24.26 6.68 -20.86
C ASP A 15 23.66 8.10 -20.78
N ASP A 16 22.35 8.23 -21.02
CA ASP A 16 21.64 9.48 -20.87
C ASP A 16 21.66 9.94 -19.39
N THR A 17 21.98 11.20 -19.16
CA THR A 17 22.10 11.85 -17.85
C THR A 17 21.27 13.12 -17.77
N ALA A 18 20.30 13.30 -18.67
CA ALA A 18 19.56 14.54 -18.85
C ALA A 18 18.66 14.91 -17.66
N PHE A 19 18.30 13.95 -16.83
CA PHE A 19 17.45 14.17 -15.66
C PHE A 19 18.21 13.87 -14.37
N LEU A 20 18.76 14.89 -13.69
CA LEU A 20 19.49 14.75 -12.41
C LEU A 20 20.61 13.69 -12.45
N GLY A 21 21.28 13.52 -13.59
CA GLY A 21 22.30 12.48 -13.80
C GLY A 21 21.72 11.11 -14.20
N HIS A 22 20.43 11.01 -14.46
CA HIS A 22 19.72 9.80 -14.85
C HIS A 22 19.12 9.91 -16.27
N PRO A 23 18.75 8.77 -16.91
CA PRO A 23 18.05 8.79 -18.16
C PRO A 23 16.72 9.57 -18.09
N LEU A 24 16.38 10.32 -19.13
CA LEU A 24 15.16 11.13 -19.16
C LEU A 24 13.88 10.28 -19.00
N GLY A 25 13.95 9.00 -19.37
CA GLY A 25 12.88 8.03 -19.09
C GLY A 25 12.46 7.96 -17.62
N LEU A 26 13.39 8.20 -16.68
CA LEU A 26 13.07 8.26 -15.25
C LEU A 26 12.15 9.43 -14.91
N ALA A 27 12.35 10.60 -15.51
CA ALA A 27 11.48 11.75 -15.30
C ALA A 27 10.04 11.45 -15.73
N TRP A 28 9.88 10.84 -16.91
CA TRP A 28 8.56 10.47 -17.43
C TRP A 28 7.87 9.40 -16.58
N LEU A 29 8.60 8.37 -16.15
CA LEU A 29 8.04 7.32 -15.29
C LEU A 29 7.68 7.87 -13.91
N SER A 30 8.54 8.72 -13.31
CA SER A 30 8.27 9.33 -12.00
C SER A 30 7.08 10.31 -12.05
N ALA A 31 6.97 11.11 -13.11
CA ALA A 31 5.83 12.00 -13.31
C ALA A 31 4.53 11.22 -13.54
N CYS A 32 4.59 10.12 -14.31
CA CYS A 32 3.43 9.23 -14.49
C CYS A 32 3.01 8.59 -13.15
N GLU A 33 3.96 8.07 -12.36
CA GLU A 33 3.68 7.51 -11.02
C GLU A 33 3.07 8.55 -10.09
N LEU A 34 3.59 9.79 -10.09
CA LEU A 34 3.04 10.88 -9.28
C LEU A 34 1.54 11.03 -9.54
N TRP A 35 1.14 11.14 -10.79
CA TRP A 35 -0.26 11.35 -11.17
C TRP A 35 -1.13 10.13 -10.90
N GLU A 36 -0.59 8.93 -11.12
CA GLU A 36 -1.29 7.70 -10.77
C GLU A 36 -1.48 7.57 -9.26
N ARG A 37 -0.45 7.83 -8.46
CA ARG A 37 -0.55 7.84 -6.99
C ARG A 37 -1.50 8.94 -6.50
N PHE A 38 -1.46 10.13 -7.09
CA PHE A 38 -2.43 11.18 -6.79
C PHE A 38 -3.87 10.69 -7.01
N SER A 39 -4.12 10.06 -8.12
CA SER A 39 -5.42 9.48 -8.46
C SER A 39 -5.84 8.38 -7.47
N TYR A 40 -4.94 7.45 -7.19
CA TYR A 40 -5.17 6.35 -6.27
C TYR A 40 -5.47 6.82 -4.84
N TYR A 41 -4.60 7.66 -4.27
CA TYR A 41 -4.79 8.16 -2.90
C TYR A 41 -5.99 9.11 -2.81
N GLY A 42 -6.23 9.93 -3.84
CA GLY A 42 -7.40 10.81 -3.90
C GLY A 42 -8.72 10.04 -3.82
N MET A 43 -8.79 8.89 -4.46
CA MET A 43 -9.97 8.00 -4.37
C MET A 43 -10.02 7.26 -3.02
N GLN A 44 -8.90 6.69 -2.58
CA GLN A 44 -8.85 5.84 -1.40
C GLN A 44 -9.27 6.56 -0.12
N ILE A 45 -8.82 7.81 0.09
CA ILE A 45 -9.16 8.60 1.28
C ILE A 45 -10.64 8.98 1.35
N LEU A 46 -11.29 9.12 0.19
CA LEU A 46 -12.71 9.44 0.11
C LEU A 46 -13.62 8.21 0.22
N LEU A 47 -13.12 7.03 -0.13
CA LEU A 47 -13.94 5.83 -0.32
C LEU A 47 -14.72 5.45 0.92
N ALA A 48 -14.09 5.39 2.09
CA ALA A 48 -14.74 5.03 3.34
C ALA A 48 -15.85 6.03 3.70
N LEU A 49 -15.59 7.33 3.57
CA LEU A 49 -16.57 8.40 3.81
C LEU A 49 -17.70 8.34 2.78
N TYR A 50 -17.38 8.17 1.51
CA TYR A 50 -18.38 8.07 0.43
C TYR A 50 -19.35 6.92 0.66
N LEU A 51 -18.84 5.73 1.02
CA LEU A 51 -19.69 4.57 1.27
C LEU A 51 -20.57 4.73 2.51
N THR A 52 -20.01 5.31 3.57
CA THR A 52 -20.71 5.38 4.87
C THR A 52 -21.59 6.60 5.05
N LYS A 53 -21.34 7.70 4.33
CA LYS A 53 -22.07 8.97 4.46
C LYS A 53 -22.93 9.30 3.25
N TYR A 54 -22.77 8.59 2.13
CA TYR A 54 -23.49 8.90 0.90
C TYR A 54 -24.05 7.65 0.22
N LEU A 55 -23.21 6.82 -0.40
CA LEU A 55 -23.65 5.80 -1.35
C LEU A 55 -24.55 4.73 -0.72
N PHE A 56 -24.26 4.28 0.51
CA PHE A 56 -25.05 3.24 1.17
C PHE A 56 -26.11 3.78 2.13
N MET A 57 -26.35 5.09 2.12
CA MET A 57 -27.50 5.66 2.79
C MET A 57 -28.80 5.23 2.09
N PRO A 58 -29.94 5.15 2.82
CA PRO A 58 -31.21 4.65 2.29
C PRO A 58 -31.65 5.33 0.98
N GLU A 59 -31.31 6.59 0.80
CA GLU A 59 -31.70 7.41 -0.36
C GLU A 59 -30.92 7.03 -1.65
N HIS A 60 -29.71 6.49 -1.52
CA HIS A 60 -28.78 6.24 -2.61
C HIS A 60 -28.52 4.77 -2.91
N ILE A 61 -28.57 3.92 -1.88
CA ILE A 61 -28.16 2.50 -1.99
C ILE A 61 -28.94 1.73 -3.07
N GLY A 62 -30.20 2.08 -3.26
CA GLY A 62 -31.08 1.48 -4.27
C GLY A 62 -30.64 1.75 -5.72
N ASN A 63 -29.83 2.79 -5.96
CA ASN A 63 -29.33 3.16 -7.27
C ASN A 63 -28.12 2.35 -7.69
N VAL A 64 -27.46 1.65 -6.75
CA VAL A 64 -26.20 0.93 -7.00
C VAL A 64 -26.48 -0.41 -7.67
N MET A 65 -26.08 -0.56 -8.93
CA MET A 65 -26.23 -1.83 -9.65
C MET A 65 -25.44 -2.95 -8.98
N GLY A 66 -26.10 -4.09 -8.75
CA GLY A 66 -25.48 -5.27 -8.14
C GLY A 66 -25.39 -5.24 -6.61
N ILE A 67 -25.88 -4.18 -5.93
CA ILE A 67 -25.81 -4.07 -4.47
C ILE A 67 -26.51 -5.26 -3.77
N THR A 68 -27.64 -5.71 -4.26
CA THR A 68 -28.40 -6.83 -3.68
C THR A 68 -27.57 -8.12 -3.69
N ALA A 69 -26.88 -8.41 -4.79
CA ALA A 69 -26.03 -9.59 -4.91
C ALA A 69 -24.79 -9.50 -4.00
N VAL A 70 -24.10 -8.34 -3.99
CA VAL A 70 -22.93 -8.12 -3.15
C VAL A 70 -23.31 -8.16 -1.68
N ARG A 71 -24.36 -7.46 -1.28
CA ARG A 71 -24.88 -7.46 0.08
C ARG A 71 -25.29 -8.87 0.51
N GLY A 72 -26.05 -9.59 -0.32
CA GLY A 72 -26.45 -10.96 -0.04
C GLY A 72 -25.25 -11.91 0.14
N ALA A 73 -24.21 -11.77 -0.68
CA ALA A 73 -22.96 -12.54 -0.53
C ALA A 73 -22.25 -12.21 0.79
N VAL A 74 -22.11 -10.93 1.14
CA VAL A 74 -21.48 -10.50 2.40
C VAL A 74 -22.28 -11.00 3.61
N GLU A 75 -23.60 -10.81 3.60
CA GLU A 75 -24.48 -11.17 4.71
C GLU A 75 -24.64 -12.69 4.87
N HIS A 76 -24.45 -13.46 3.81
CA HIS A 76 -24.42 -14.92 3.89
C HIS A 76 -23.31 -15.45 4.82
N PHE A 77 -22.11 -14.82 4.77
CA PHE A 77 -20.96 -15.25 5.58
C PHE A 77 -20.86 -14.51 6.92
N LEU A 78 -21.25 -13.24 6.96
CA LEU A 78 -21.03 -12.36 8.10
C LEU A 78 -22.31 -12.00 8.88
N GLY A 79 -23.48 -12.45 8.39
CA GLY A 79 -24.78 -12.04 8.93
C GLY A 79 -25.23 -10.64 8.49
N PRO A 80 -26.44 -10.18 8.86
CA PRO A 80 -26.98 -8.88 8.49
C PRO A 80 -26.05 -7.72 8.82
N ARG A 81 -25.92 -6.74 7.91
CA ARG A 81 -25.00 -5.61 8.03
C ARG A 81 -25.72 -4.27 7.91
N THR A 82 -25.36 -3.33 8.80
CA THR A 82 -25.77 -1.93 8.66
C THR A 82 -25.05 -1.29 7.45
N PRO A 83 -25.55 -0.14 6.93
CA PRO A 83 -24.85 0.60 5.88
C PRO A 83 -23.40 0.93 6.21
N LEU A 84 -23.12 1.32 7.47
CA LEU A 84 -21.76 1.59 7.95
C LEU A 84 -20.88 0.33 7.87
N GLN A 85 -21.38 -0.79 8.41
CA GLN A 85 -20.65 -2.06 8.43
C GLN A 85 -20.34 -2.57 7.01
N LEU A 86 -21.32 -2.50 6.11
CA LEU A 86 -21.16 -2.90 4.72
C LEU A 86 -20.16 -1.98 4.00
N GLY A 87 -20.28 -0.66 4.20
CA GLY A 87 -19.40 0.33 3.58
C GLY A 87 -17.93 0.16 3.98
N LEU A 88 -17.67 0.03 5.28
CA LEU A 88 -16.31 -0.16 5.79
C LEU A 88 -15.72 -1.51 5.38
N PHE A 89 -16.54 -2.58 5.34
CA PHE A 89 -16.10 -3.87 4.84
C PHE A 89 -15.69 -3.79 3.36
N ILE A 90 -16.51 -3.18 2.50
CA ILE A 90 -16.21 -3.04 1.07
C ILE A 90 -14.98 -2.13 0.84
N ALA A 91 -14.85 -1.03 1.59
CA ALA A 91 -13.66 -0.20 1.54
C ALA A 91 -12.39 -0.98 1.94
N GLY A 92 -12.48 -1.82 2.97
CA GLY A 92 -11.40 -2.70 3.39
C GLY A 92 -11.04 -3.74 2.34
N GLN A 93 -12.04 -4.37 1.68
CA GLN A 93 -11.80 -5.30 0.59
C GLN A 93 -11.09 -4.62 -0.59
N TYR A 94 -11.53 -3.43 -0.99
CA TYR A 94 -10.86 -2.67 -2.04
C TYR A 94 -9.40 -2.38 -1.68
N ALA A 95 -9.15 -1.80 -0.50
CA ALA A 95 -7.81 -1.45 -0.05
C ALA A 95 -6.87 -2.66 0.01
N GLY A 96 -7.39 -3.80 0.43
CA GLY A 96 -6.63 -5.06 0.50
C GLY A 96 -6.36 -5.68 -0.88
N LEU A 97 -7.38 -5.75 -1.75
CA LEU A 97 -7.25 -6.36 -3.08
C LEU A 97 -6.23 -5.66 -3.97
N VAL A 98 -6.02 -4.35 -3.79
CA VAL A 98 -4.96 -3.57 -4.47
C VAL A 98 -3.56 -4.18 -4.30
N TYR A 99 -3.32 -4.91 -3.23
CA TYR A 99 -2.03 -5.58 -3.00
C TYR A 99 -1.91 -6.94 -3.71
N LEU A 100 -3.03 -7.54 -4.11
CA LEU A 100 -3.03 -8.84 -4.80
C LEU A 100 -3.08 -8.69 -6.32
N THR A 101 -3.77 -7.68 -6.82
CA THR A 101 -3.97 -7.48 -8.26
C THR A 101 -2.68 -7.30 -9.08
N PRO A 102 -1.55 -6.75 -8.55
CA PRO A 102 -0.29 -6.67 -9.29
C PRO A 102 0.28 -8.03 -9.68
N ILE A 103 -0.03 -9.09 -8.95
CA ILE A 103 0.37 -10.47 -9.30
C ILE A 103 -0.25 -10.87 -10.65
N LEU A 104 -1.55 -10.60 -10.80
CA LEU A 104 -2.26 -10.87 -12.06
C LEU A 104 -1.79 -9.95 -13.20
N GLY A 105 -1.57 -8.67 -12.90
CA GLY A 105 -1.07 -7.70 -13.87
C GLY A 105 0.32 -8.04 -14.40
N GLY A 106 1.20 -8.56 -13.55
CA GLY A 106 2.51 -9.09 -13.96
C GLY A 106 2.37 -10.26 -14.94
N LEU A 107 1.50 -11.23 -14.63
CA LEU A 107 1.21 -12.36 -15.53
C LEU A 107 0.67 -11.91 -16.90
N VAL A 108 -0.21 -10.90 -16.92
CA VAL A 108 -0.74 -10.32 -18.16
C VAL A 108 0.39 -9.66 -18.97
N ALA A 109 1.29 -8.93 -18.30
CA ALA A 109 2.42 -8.30 -18.96
C ALA A 109 3.39 -9.33 -19.55
N ASP A 110 3.77 -10.33 -18.78
CA ASP A 110 4.80 -11.29 -19.17
C ASP A 110 4.30 -12.26 -20.25
N ARG A 111 3.02 -12.67 -20.19
CA ARG A 111 2.49 -13.71 -21.08
C ARG A 111 1.65 -13.18 -22.25
N LEU A 112 0.95 -12.05 -22.09
CA LEU A 112 -0.07 -11.63 -23.06
C LEU A 112 0.26 -10.32 -23.81
N LEU A 113 0.50 -9.22 -23.12
CA LEU A 113 0.50 -7.88 -23.72
C LEU A 113 1.89 -7.23 -23.82
N GLY A 114 2.85 -7.61 -22.98
CA GLY A 114 4.08 -6.86 -22.73
C GLY A 114 3.86 -5.71 -21.75
N ARG A 115 4.93 -5.19 -21.16
CA ARG A 115 4.86 -4.21 -20.06
C ARG A 115 4.21 -2.90 -20.47
N THR A 116 4.61 -2.34 -21.62
CA THR A 116 4.10 -1.04 -22.09
C THR A 116 2.59 -1.06 -22.34
N ARG A 117 2.10 -2.09 -23.04
CA ARG A 117 0.66 -2.20 -23.31
C ARG A 117 -0.14 -2.46 -22.03
N THR A 118 0.42 -3.24 -21.11
CA THR A 118 -0.23 -3.53 -19.83
C THR A 118 -0.33 -2.26 -18.96
N VAL A 119 0.71 -1.42 -18.92
CA VAL A 119 0.67 -0.12 -18.23
C VAL A 119 -0.39 0.81 -18.84
N VAL A 120 -0.45 0.91 -20.17
CA VAL A 120 -1.46 1.74 -20.87
C VAL A 120 -2.87 1.23 -20.58
N LEU A 121 -3.09 -0.09 -20.67
CA LEU A 121 -4.38 -0.70 -20.31
C LEU A 121 -4.76 -0.38 -18.87
N GLY A 122 -3.81 -0.56 -17.93
CA GLY A 122 -4.01 -0.26 -16.52
C GLY A 122 -4.40 1.20 -16.28
N ALA A 123 -3.63 2.14 -16.83
CA ALA A 123 -3.90 3.57 -16.72
C ALA A 123 -5.26 3.96 -17.33
N SER A 124 -5.62 3.37 -18.47
CA SER A 124 -6.91 3.61 -19.12
C SER A 124 -8.08 3.09 -18.28
N LEU A 125 -7.97 1.88 -17.75
CA LEU A 125 -9.00 1.31 -16.87
C LEU A 125 -9.17 2.13 -15.59
N MET A 126 -8.07 2.60 -14.99
CA MET A 126 -8.13 3.45 -13.81
C MET A 126 -8.81 4.79 -14.13
N ALA A 127 -8.46 5.45 -15.24
CA ALA A 127 -9.10 6.69 -15.64
C ALA A 127 -10.62 6.50 -15.85
N ILE A 128 -11.03 5.46 -16.56
CA ILE A 128 -12.44 5.10 -16.76
C ILE A 128 -13.10 4.85 -15.41
N GLY A 129 -12.49 4.04 -14.54
CA GLY A 129 -13.02 3.72 -13.21
C GLY A 129 -13.26 4.96 -12.36
N HIS A 130 -12.32 5.91 -12.32
CA HIS A 130 -12.50 7.14 -11.56
C HIS A 130 -13.66 8.00 -12.06
N PHE A 131 -13.84 8.14 -13.38
CA PHE A 131 -14.99 8.87 -13.91
C PHE A 131 -16.32 8.10 -13.70
N MET A 132 -16.29 6.77 -13.71
CA MET A 132 -17.45 5.97 -13.38
C MET A 132 -17.87 6.09 -11.91
N MET A 133 -16.96 6.45 -11.00
CA MET A 133 -17.28 6.78 -9.60
C MET A 133 -18.18 8.02 -9.46
N ALA A 134 -18.31 8.84 -10.50
CA ALA A 134 -19.26 9.95 -10.54
C ALA A 134 -20.72 9.49 -10.64
N PHE A 135 -20.99 8.21 -10.94
CA PHE A 135 -22.31 7.66 -11.11
C PHE A 135 -22.55 6.52 -10.11
N GLU A 136 -23.55 6.64 -9.26
CA GLU A 136 -23.88 5.65 -8.22
C GLU A 136 -24.10 4.24 -8.80
N ALA A 137 -24.82 4.16 -9.92
CA ALA A 137 -25.14 2.90 -10.58
C ALA A 137 -23.93 2.09 -11.00
N SER A 138 -22.84 2.74 -11.41
CA SER A 138 -21.64 2.09 -11.91
C SER A 138 -20.59 1.76 -10.85
N PHE A 139 -20.88 1.98 -9.57
CA PHE A 139 -19.88 1.86 -8.47
C PHE A 139 -19.07 0.55 -8.50
N PHE A 140 -19.71 -0.61 -8.56
CA PHE A 140 -18.98 -1.89 -8.54
C PHE A 140 -18.17 -2.12 -9.82
N ILE A 141 -18.63 -1.64 -10.96
CA ILE A 141 -17.88 -1.71 -12.23
C ILE A 141 -16.66 -0.77 -12.13
N ALA A 142 -16.85 0.42 -11.56
CA ALA A 142 -15.76 1.37 -11.32
C ALA A 142 -14.67 0.75 -10.42
N ILE A 143 -15.06 0.15 -9.30
CA ILE A 143 -14.14 -0.57 -8.39
C ILE A 143 -13.41 -1.70 -9.10
N ALA A 144 -14.07 -2.48 -9.95
CA ALA A 144 -13.44 -3.55 -10.72
C ALA A 144 -12.42 -2.96 -11.73
N CYS A 145 -12.76 -1.89 -12.45
CA CYS A 145 -11.85 -1.19 -13.36
C CYS A 145 -10.62 -0.67 -12.61
N LEU A 146 -10.80 -0.08 -11.44
CA LEU A 146 -9.71 0.42 -10.61
C LEU A 146 -8.78 -0.70 -10.13
N LEU A 147 -9.33 -1.80 -9.62
CA LEU A 147 -8.55 -2.95 -9.14
C LEU A 147 -7.74 -3.61 -10.27
N ILE A 148 -8.37 -3.86 -11.41
CA ILE A 148 -7.68 -4.44 -12.57
C ILE A 148 -6.63 -3.44 -13.09
N GLY A 149 -6.99 -2.17 -13.14
CA GLY A 149 -6.13 -1.09 -13.59
C GLY A 149 -4.86 -0.96 -12.76
N VAL A 150 -4.98 -0.87 -11.43
CA VAL A 150 -3.84 -0.83 -10.50
C VAL A 150 -2.98 -2.09 -10.64
N GLY A 151 -3.61 -3.26 -10.77
CA GLY A 151 -2.90 -4.51 -11.00
C GLY A 151 -2.03 -4.47 -12.24
N CYS A 152 -2.59 -4.01 -13.35
CA CYS A 152 -1.85 -3.89 -14.61
C CYS A 152 -0.75 -2.82 -14.58
N PHE A 153 -0.92 -1.78 -13.79
CA PHE A 153 -0.01 -0.62 -13.76
C PHE A 153 1.17 -0.81 -12.81
N LYS A 154 0.89 -1.03 -11.52
CA LYS A 154 1.83 -0.85 -10.39
C LYS A 154 3.13 -1.65 -10.51
N GLY A 155 3.05 -2.95 -10.77
CA GLY A 155 4.24 -3.80 -10.88
C GLY A 155 5.05 -3.52 -12.14
N ASN A 156 4.37 -3.20 -13.23
CA ASN A 156 4.98 -3.03 -14.54
C ASN A 156 5.74 -1.71 -14.68
N ILE A 157 5.24 -0.60 -14.11
CA ILE A 157 5.96 0.69 -14.16
C ILE A 157 7.24 0.63 -13.32
N ALA A 158 7.22 0.04 -12.14
CA ALA A 158 8.41 -0.15 -11.31
C ALA A 158 9.48 -1.03 -12.02
N ALA A 159 9.05 -2.07 -12.73
CA ALA A 159 9.94 -2.90 -13.53
C ALA A 159 10.57 -2.12 -14.70
N GLN A 160 9.86 -1.15 -15.29
CA GLN A 160 10.40 -0.27 -16.33
C GLN A 160 11.44 0.70 -15.78
N VAL A 161 11.28 1.21 -14.53
CA VAL A 161 12.33 2.01 -13.86
C VAL A 161 13.62 1.21 -13.75
N GLY A 162 13.56 -0.03 -13.27
CA GLY A 162 14.73 -0.90 -13.21
C GLY A 162 15.36 -1.18 -14.57
N ALA A 163 14.56 -1.31 -15.61
CA ALA A 163 15.03 -1.59 -16.98
C ALA A 163 15.80 -0.43 -17.63
N LEU A 164 15.70 0.79 -17.09
CA LEU A 164 16.48 1.94 -17.57
C LEU A 164 17.99 1.76 -17.34
N TYR A 165 18.40 0.87 -16.45
CA TYR A 165 19.79 0.71 -16.02
C TYR A 165 20.35 -0.66 -16.39
N ALA A 166 21.67 -0.70 -16.57
CA ALA A 166 22.37 -1.97 -16.73
C ALA A 166 22.43 -2.73 -15.39
N PRO A 167 22.54 -4.06 -15.40
CA PRO A 167 22.80 -4.83 -14.19
C PRO A 167 24.05 -4.32 -13.47
N GLY A 168 23.92 -4.00 -12.17
CA GLY A 168 25.04 -3.46 -11.37
C GLY A 168 25.25 -1.94 -11.47
N ASP A 169 24.46 -1.20 -12.23
CA ASP A 169 24.54 0.27 -12.27
C ASP A 169 24.10 0.87 -10.91
N LYS A 170 25.05 1.55 -10.23
CA LYS A 170 24.82 2.16 -8.91
C LYS A 170 23.72 3.23 -8.92
N ARG A 171 23.44 3.86 -10.08
CA ARG A 171 22.38 4.86 -10.23
C ARG A 171 20.98 4.28 -10.01
N ASN A 172 20.80 2.98 -10.18
CA ASN A 172 19.51 2.32 -10.04
C ASN A 172 18.88 2.56 -8.64
N ALA A 173 19.68 2.49 -7.58
CA ALA A 173 19.18 2.74 -6.21
C ALA A 173 18.65 4.17 -6.04
N THR A 174 19.40 5.18 -6.51
CA THR A 174 18.99 6.59 -6.46
C THR A 174 17.76 6.84 -7.35
N ALA A 175 17.65 6.15 -8.49
CA ALA A 175 16.47 6.26 -9.36
C ALA A 175 15.19 5.83 -8.65
N PHE A 176 15.22 4.72 -7.89
CA PHE A 176 14.08 4.31 -7.09
C PHE A 176 13.78 5.29 -5.95
N GLN A 177 14.79 5.95 -5.37
CA GLN A 177 14.55 7.02 -4.39
C GLN A 177 13.81 8.21 -5.02
N ILE A 178 14.21 8.65 -6.22
CA ILE A 178 13.51 9.71 -6.97
C ILE A 178 12.07 9.29 -7.29
N PHE A 179 11.88 8.06 -7.74
CA PHE A 179 10.57 7.48 -8.04
C PHE A 179 9.66 7.45 -6.80
N ILE A 180 10.17 7.04 -5.64
CA ILE A 180 9.45 7.05 -4.36
C ILE A 180 9.14 8.48 -3.91
N MET A 181 10.04 9.46 -4.16
CA MET A 181 9.77 10.85 -3.84
C MET A 181 8.55 11.39 -4.59
N ALA A 182 8.37 11.00 -5.86
CA ALA A 182 7.17 11.34 -6.63
C ALA A 182 5.89 10.78 -5.98
N VAL A 183 5.94 9.55 -5.42
CA VAL A 183 4.85 8.97 -4.64
C VAL A 183 4.52 9.82 -3.42
N GLN A 184 5.52 10.26 -2.65
CA GLN A 184 5.32 11.06 -1.43
C GLN A 184 4.66 12.41 -1.73
N ILE A 185 5.04 13.06 -2.84
CA ILE A 185 4.38 14.29 -3.28
C ILE A 185 2.88 14.04 -3.54
N ALA A 186 2.56 12.93 -4.20
CA ALA A 186 1.18 12.57 -4.50
C ALA A 186 0.35 12.27 -3.25
N VAL A 187 0.91 11.56 -2.27
CA VAL A 187 0.24 11.23 -1.00
C VAL A 187 -0.14 12.49 -0.21
N ILE A 188 0.70 13.53 -0.29
CA ILE A 188 0.43 14.83 0.35
C ILE A 188 -0.58 15.65 -0.46
N ALA A 189 -0.45 15.69 -1.79
CA ALA A 189 -1.29 16.54 -2.65
C ALA A 189 -2.72 15.99 -2.79
N ALA A 190 -2.91 14.68 -2.83
CA ALA A 190 -4.21 14.07 -3.06
C ALA A 190 -5.26 14.40 -1.99
N PRO A 191 -4.98 14.34 -0.68
CA PRO A 191 -5.91 14.79 0.36
C PRO A 191 -6.28 16.27 0.23
N ILE A 192 -5.32 17.11 -0.13
CA ILE A 192 -5.57 18.56 -0.27
C ILE A 192 -6.54 18.82 -1.41
N VAL A 193 -6.35 18.21 -2.56
CA VAL A 193 -7.16 18.49 -3.75
C VAL A 193 -8.43 17.63 -3.76
N CYS A 194 -8.28 16.31 -3.86
CA CYS A 194 -9.42 15.38 -3.98
C CYS A 194 -10.26 15.36 -2.71
N GLY A 195 -9.60 15.38 -1.53
CA GLY A 195 -10.28 15.40 -0.24
C GLY A 195 -11.10 16.67 -0.04
N THR A 196 -10.53 17.83 -0.31
CA THR A 196 -11.25 19.11 -0.19
C THR A 196 -12.42 19.17 -1.15
N LEU A 197 -12.24 18.81 -2.42
CA LEU A 197 -13.32 18.78 -3.39
C LEU A 197 -14.41 17.77 -2.98
N GLY A 198 -14.01 16.59 -2.51
CA GLY A 198 -14.95 15.55 -2.09
C GLY A 198 -15.80 15.95 -0.89
N GLU A 199 -15.21 16.60 0.11
CA GLU A 199 -15.92 16.96 1.34
C GLU A 199 -16.64 18.32 1.26
N LYS A 200 -16.11 19.29 0.50
CA LYS A 200 -16.66 20.65 0.46
C LYS A 200 -17.59 20.93 -0.73
N VAL A 201 -17.38 20.21 -1.84
CA VAL A 201 -18.20 20.39 -3.06
C VAL A 201 -19.07 19.18 -3.29
N GLY A 202 -18.53 17.95 -3.12
CA GLY A 202 -19.22 16.68 -3.26
C GLY A 202 -18.29 15.56 -3.70
N PHE A 203 -18.56 14.35 -3.26
CA PHE A 203 -17.69 13.17 -3.49
C PHE A 203 -17.33 12.96 -4.97
N HIS A 204 -18.30 13.17 -5.86
CA HIS A 204 -18.11 12.99 -7.29
C HIS A 204 -17.06 13.94 -7.88
N TRP A 205 -16.93 15.18 -7.33
CA TRP A 205 -15.89 16.11 -7.73
C TRP A 205 -14.50 15.66 -7.29
N GLY A 206 -14.40 15.08 -6.09
CA GLY A 206 -13.15 14.50 -5.61
C GLY A 206 -12.69 13.33 -6.47
N PHE A 207 -13.59 12.42 -6.84
CA PHE A 207 -13.30 11.32 -7.77
C PHE A 207 -13.00 11.81 -9.18
N GLY A 208 -13.71 12.86 -9.65
CA GLY A 208 -13.44 13.51 -10.93
C GLY A 208 -12.02 14.09 -10.99
N ALA A 209 -11.57 14.77 -9.93
CA ALA A 209 -10.21 15.28 -9.84
C ALA A 209 -9.16 14.15 -9.87
N ALA A 210 -9.42 13.04 -9.18
CA ALA A 210 -8.60 11.84 -9.27
C ALA A 210 -8.56 11.29 -10.71
N GLY A 211 -9.71 11.26 -11.41
CA GLY A 211 -9.80 10.86 -12.81
C GLY A 211 -8.99 11.75 -13.75
N VAL A 212 -9.05 13.07 -13.57
CA VAL A 212 -8.24 14.04 -14.33
C VAL A 212 -6.75 13.78 -14.08
N GLY A 213 -6.35 13.58 -12.81
CA GLY A 213 -4.98 13.19 -12.47
C GLY A 213 -4.54 11.93 -13.23
N MET A 214 -5.39 10.91 -13.28
CA MET A 214 -5.07 9.67 -14.00
C MET A 214 -4.93 9.87 -15.52
N LEU A 215 -5.76 10.74 -16.12
CA LEU A 215 -5.60 11.10 -17.54
C LEU A 215 -4.27 11.80 -17.78
N ILE A 216 -3.87 12.74 -16.91
CA ILE A 216 -2.57 13.40 -17.02
C ILE A 216 -1.46 12.35 -16.92
N GLY A 217 -1.55 11.39 -15.98
CA GLY A 217 -0.61 10.28 -15.86
C GLY A 217 -0.52 9.44 -17.13
N LEU A 218 -1.66 9.07 -17.71
CA LEU A 218 -1.72 8.31 -18.96
C LEU A 218 -1.06 9.07 -20.11
N PHE A 219 -1.39 10.36 -20.29
CA PHE A 219 -0.77 11.16 -21.35
C PHE A 219 0.72 11.39 -21.12
N THR A 220 1.14 11.57 -19.87
CA THR A 220 2.56 11.64 -19.48
C THR A 220 3.30 10.37 -19.90
N TYR A 221 2.73 9.20 -19.60
CA TYR A 221 3.31 7.92 -19.98
C TYR A 221 3.41 7.78 -21.51
N LEU A 222 2.34 8.08 -22.25
CA LEU A 222 2.31 7.98 -23.71
C LEU A 222 3.32 8.93 -24.36
N ALA A 223 3.47 10.14 -23.85
CA ALA A 223 4.46 11.10 -24.33
C ALA A 223 5.90 10.62 -24.03
N GLY A 224 6.12 10.03 -22.85
CA GLY A 224 7.43 9.59 -22.39
C GLY A 224 7.91 8.26 -22.96
N ARG A 225 7.04 7.47 -23.59
CA ARG A 225 7.36 6.08 -23.98
C ARG A 225 8.55 5.95 -24.95
N GLY A 226 8.84 6.99 -25.73
CA GLY A 226 9.99 7.02 -26.66
C GLY A 226 11.36 7.04 -25.96
N TRP A 227 11.39 7.42 -24.68
CA TRP A 227 12.59 7.42 -23.83
C TRP A 227 12.72 6.17 -22.95
N LEU A 228 11.83 5.18 -23.13
CA LEU A 228 11.90 3.90 -22.41
C LEU A 228 12.70 2.88 -23.25
N PRO A 229 13.38 1.93 -22.59
CA PRO A 229 14.07 0.86 -23.28
C PRO A 229 13.08 0.02 -24.09
N PRO A 230 13.51 -0.53 -25.25
CA PRO A 230 12.70 -1.47 -26.00
C PRO A 230 12.35 -2.68 -25.10
N GLU A 231 11.12 -3.16 -25.24
CA GLU A 231 10.72 -4.36 -24.52
C GLU A 231 11.62 -5.54 -24.93
N PRO A 232 12.11 -6.32 -23.96
CA PRO A 232 12.83 -7.54 -24.30
C PRO A 232 11.93 -8.41 -25.19
N ALA A 233 12.53 -8.95 -26.27
CA ALA A 233 11.83 -9.89 -27.11
C ALA A 233 11.24 -10.99 -26.22
N ARG A 234 9.96 -11.34 -26.41
CA ARG A 234 9.36 -12.46 -25.72
C ARG A 234 10.17 -13.71 -26.05
N SER A 235 11.13 -14.05 -25.23
CA SER A 235 11.65 -15.41 -25.28
C SER A 235 10.47 -16.28 -24.82
N ALA A 236 9.88 -16.99 -25.78
CA ALA A 236 9.22 -18.25 -25.44
C ALA A 236 10.19 -18.92 -24.48
N SER A 237 9.76 -19.25 -23.29
CA SER A 237 10.53 -19.83 -22.19
C SER A 237 11.54 -20.90 -22.65
N ALA A 238 12.52 -20.45 -23.42
CA ALA A 238 13.70 -21.17 -23.74
C ALA A 238 14.58 -21.02 -22.50
N ASP A 239 14.92 -22.11 -21.92
CA ASP A 239 15.72 -22.26 -20.73
C ASP A 239 14.98 -21.91 -19.41
N ALA A 240 13.90 -22.65 -19.14
CA ALA A 240 13.70 -23.10 -17.78
C ALA A 240 14.94 -23.95 -17.42
N VAL A 241 16.05 -23.30 -17.02
CA VAL A 241 17.11 -23.97 -16.29
C VAL A 241 16.37 -24.80 -15.26
N GLN A 242 16.47 -26.11 -15.35
CA GLN A 242 15.83 -27.03 -14.40
C GLN A 242 16.35 -26.62 -13.03
N GLN A 243 15.53 -25.82 -12.35
CA GLN A 243 15.90 -25.39 -11.00
C GLN A 243 15.85 -26.61 -10.09
N PRO A 244 16.83 -26.80 -9.23
CA PRO A 244 16.85 -27.94 -8.33
C PRO A 244 15.56 -27.99 -7.50
N PRO A 245 15.05 -29.15 -7.16
CA PRO A 245 13.86 -29.29 -6.32
C PRO A 245 14.11 -28.64 -4.95
N LEU A 246 13.03 -28.13 -4.33
CA LEU A 246 13.10 -27.55 -3.00
C LEU A 246 13.56 -28.59 -1.98
N THR A 247 14.50 -28.21 -1.13
CA THR A 247 14.95 -29.05 -0.02
C THR A 247 13.90 -29.10 1.10
N GLY A 248 13.94 -30.13 1.92
CA GLY A 248 13.05 -30.26 3.08
C GLY A 248 13.18 -29.08 4.07
N ALA A 249 14.36 -28.46 4.20
CA ALA A 249 14.59 -27.27 5.02
C ALA A 249 13.90 -26.02 4.42
N GLU A 250 13.98 -25.86 3.11
CA GLU A 250 13.30 -24.76 2.41
C GLU A 250 11.77 -24.87 2.51
N VAL A 251 11.23 -26.08 2.35
CA VAL A 251 9.78 -26.32 2.52
C VAL A 251 9.33 -25.95 3.93
N LYS A 252 10.07 -26.38 4.97
CA LYS A 252 9.76 -26.03 6.37
C LYS A 252 9.76 -24.51 6.59
N ARG A 253 10.72 -23.79 5.99
CA ARG A 253 10.76 -22.30 6.06
C ARG A 253 9.58 -21.64 5.36
N ILE A 254 9.20 -22.12 4.18
CA ILE A 254 8.02 -21.62 3.47
C ILE A 254 6.76 -21.83 4.33
N VAL A 255 6.59 -23.01 4.92
CA VAL A 255 5.45 -23.28 5.81
C VAL A 255 5.46 -22.33 7.02
N LEU A 256 6.64 -22.08 7.61
CA LEU A 256 6.76 -21.13 8.72
C LEU A 256 6.42 -19.69 8.27
N LEU A 257 6.88 -19.24 7.10
CA LEU A 257 6.54 -17.92 6.56
C LEU A 257 5.03 -17.78 6.30
N ILE A 258 4.38 -18.84 5.79
CA ILE A 258 2.92 -18.85 5.64
C ILE A 258 2.24 -18.81 7.01
N GLY A 259 2.74 -19.55 7.99
CA GLY A 259 2.23 -19.53 9.37
C GLY A 259 2.41 -18.17 10.07
N LEU A 260 3.36 -17.36 9.63
CA LEU A 260 3.56 -15.99 10.13
C LEU A 260 2.52 -14.97 9.59
N LEU A 261 1.84 -15.26 8.48
CA LEU A 261 0.90 -14.29 7.88
C LEU A 261 -0.20 -13.82 8.84
N PRO A 262 -0.89 -14.71 9.61
CA PRO A 262 -1.87 -14.26 10.60
C PRO A 262 -1.26 -13.38 11.71
N VAL A 263 -0.02 -13.64 12.09
CA VAL A 263 0.68 -12.85 13.10
C VAL A 263 1.03 -11.47 12.55
N MET A 264 1.48 -11.41 11.31
CA MET A 264 1.75 -10.16 10.59
C MET A 264 0.48 -9.32 10.40
N LEU A 265 -0.66 -9.97 10.11
CA LEU A 265 -1.96 -9.31 10.06
C LEU A 265 -2.25 -8.56 11.37
N LEU A 266 -2.10 -9.24 12.51
CA LEU A 266 -2.32 -8.63 13.82
C LEU A 266 -1.34 -7.47 14.08
N ALA A 267 -0.08 -7.63 13.71
CA ALA A 267 0.96 -6.64 13.93
C ALA A 267 0.68 -5.29 13.24
N ILE A 268 -0.09 -5.27 12.14
CA ILE A 268 -0.36 -4.05 11.35
C ILE A 268 -1.82 -3.59 11.38
N ILE A 269 -2.71 -4.30 12.09
CA ILE A 269 -4.16 -4.01 12.02
C ILE A 269 -4.50 -2.61 12.50
N GLY A 270 -3.73 -2.05 13.42
CA GLY A 270 -3.87 -0.66 13.86
C GLY A 270 -3.58 0.34 12.74
N ASN A 271 -2.52 0.10 11.96
CA ASN A 271 -2.15 0.96 10.83
C ASN A 271 -3.19 0.91 9.71
N THR A 272 -3.76 -0.25 9.40
CA THR A 272 -4.76 -0.39 8.33
C THR A 272 -6.05 0.38 8.63
N GLN A 273 -6.31 0.79 9.88
CA GLN A 273 -7.46 1.63 10.23
C GLN A 273 -7.33 3.08 9.74
N LEU A 274 -6.14 3.57 9.43
CA LEU A 274 -5.93 4.96 8.99
C LEU A 274 -6.86 5.37 7.83
N ASN A 275 -7.02 4.52 6.85
CA ASN A 275 -7.86 4.77 5.69
C ASN A 275 -9.30 4.21 5.81
N LEU A 276 -9.66 3.68 6.97
CA LEU A 276 -10.97 3.05 7.23
C LEU A 276 -11.64 3.68 8.45
N GLY A 277 -11.57 2.97 9.58
CA GLY A 277 -12.24 3.36 10.81
C GLY A 277 -11.74 4.68 11.40
N PHE A 278 -10.43 4.97 11.29
CA PHE A 278 -9.87 6.21 11.83
C PHE A 278 -10.45 7.45 11.15
N THR A 279 -10.53 7.45 9.82
CA THR A 279 -11.12 8.58 9.06
C THR A 279 -12.59 8.81 9.41
N VAL A 280 -13.37 7.72 9.49
CA VAL A 280 -14.81 7.81 9.81
C VAL A 280 -15.02 8.19 11.29
N TRP A 281 -14.21 7.66 12.21
CA TRP A 281 -14.26 8.01 13.61
C TRP A 281 -13.88 9.48 13.84
N SER A 282 -12.83 9.95 13.18
CA SER A 282 -12.36 11.34 13.29
C SER A 282 -13.38 12.34 12.76
N ASP A 283 -14.07 12.03 11.67
CA ASP A 283 -15.15 12.86 11.13
C ASP A 283 -16.30 13.05 12.15
N LYS A 284 -16.63 12.01 12.89
CA LYS A 284 -17.69 12.05 13.91
C LYS A 284 -17.25 12.72 15.22
N HIS A 285 -16.04 12.44 15.69
CA HIS A 285 -15.62 12.67 17.08
C HIS A 285 -14.46 13.66 17.25
N MET A 286 -13.84 14.16 16.15
CA MET A 286 -12.81 15.19 16.25
C MET A 286 -13.39 16.57 15.93
N ASP A 287 -12.94 17.57 16.69
CA ASP A 287 -13.14 18.97 16.33
C ASP A 287 -12.01 19.40 15.40
N LEU A 288 -12.36 19.56 14.13
CA LEU A 288 -11.45 19.98 13.06
C LEU A 288 -11.63 21.44 12.69
N MET A 289 -12.23 22.25 13.58
CA MET A 289 -12.31 23.69 13.40
C MET A 289 -10.95 24.34 13.69
N MET A 290 -10.29 24.83 12.67
CA MET A 290 -8.98 25.50 12.77
C MET A 290 -9.05 26.89 12.13
N PHE A 291 -8.67 27.92 12.88
CA PHE A 291 -8.67 29.32 12.42
C PHE A 291 -10.03 29.78 11.83
N GLY A 292 -11.13 29.30 12.39
CA GLY A 292 -12.49 29.63 11.91
C GLY A 292 -12.93 28.89 10.65
N TRP A 293 -12.16 27.90 10.20
CA TRP A 293 -12.48 27.08 9.03
C TRP A 293 -12.52 25.58 9.42
N GLN A 294 -13.55 24.90 8.93
CA GLN A 294 -13.69 23.44 9.12
C GLN A 294 -12.77 22.71 8.15
N VAL A 295 -11.66 22.20 8.66
CA VAL A 295 -10.68 21.41 7.88
C VAL A 295 -11.32 20.09 7.45
N PRO A 296 -11.17 19.66 6.19
CA PRO A 296 -11.58 18.34 5.73
C PRO A 296 -10.91 17.23 6.54
N VAL A 297 -11.68 16.20 6.94
CA VAL A 297 -11.10 15.07 7.71
C VAL A 297 -10.06 14.31 6.89
N THR A 298 -10.19 14.30 5.58
CA THR A 298 -9.22 13.68 4.66
C THR A 298 -7.82 14.30 4.74
N TRP A 299 -7.68 15.56 5.22
CA TRP A 299 -6.37 16.16 5.44
C TRP A 299 -5.57 15.47 6.56
N LEU A 300 -6.21 14.70 7.44
CA LEU A 300 -5.51 13.88 8.42
C LEU A 300 -4.59 12.85 7.75
N ALA A 301 -4.95 12.37 6.56
CA ALA A 301 -4.09 11.49 5.76
C ALA A 301 -2.82 12.22 5.23
N MET A 302 -2.90 13.53 4.96
CA MET A 302 -1.71 14.33 4.64
C MET A 302 -0.79 14.44 5.87
N VAL A 303 -1.36 14.65 7.05
CA VAL A 303 -0.59 14.69 8.31
C VAL A 303 0.14 13.36 8.52
N ASP A 304 -0.57 12.25 8.34
CA ASP A 304 -0.01 10.90 8.39
C ASP A 304 1.14 10.72 7.39
N ALA A 305 0.99 11.13 6.15
CA ALA A 305 2.04 11.01 5.13
C ALA A 305 3.33 11.76 5.49
N VAL A 306 3.20 12.96 6.06
CA VAL A 306 4.35 13.75 6.53
C VAL A 306 5.02 13.06 7.74
N VAL A 307 4.22 12.63 8.71
CA VAL A 307 4.70 11.94 9.93
C VAL A 307 5.35 10.61 9.56
N SER A 308 4.73 9.81 8.71
CA SER A 308 5.23 8.51 8.25
C SER A 308 6.58 8.65 7.54
N THR A 309 6.73 9.67 6.68
CA THR A 309 8.03 9.96 6.03
C THR A 309 9.09 10.34 7.05
N ALA A 310 8.78 11.23 7.99
CA ALA A 310 9.72 11.68 9.01
C ALA A 310 10.14 10.54 9.96
N THR A 311 9.17 9.75 10.44
CA THR A 311 9.42 8.62 11.34
C THR A 311 10.16 7.48 10.64
N GLY A 312 9.90 7.24 9.35
CA GLY A 312 10.64 6.28 8.54
C GLY A 312 12.13 6.66 8.43
N LEU A 313 12.43 7.92 8.10
CA LEU A 313 13.80 8.44 8.06
C LEU A 313 14.47 8.38 9.44
N ALA A 314 13.75 8.74 10.49
CA ALA A 314 14.25 8.67 11.86
C ALA A 314 14.54 7.22 12.28
N SER A 315 13.70 6.25 11.89
CA SER A 315 13.93 4.82 12.15
C SER A 315 15.20 4.31 11.46
N ILE A 316 15.42 4.68 10.20
CA ILE A 316 16.65 4.34 9.47
C ILE A 316 17.86 4.95 10.19
N ALA A 317 17.83 6.24 10.52
CA ALA A 317 18.93 6.93 11.23
C ALA A 317 19.19 6.29 12.61
N PHE A 318 18.14 5.89 13.33
CA PHE A 318 18.25 5.19 14.60
C PHE A 318 18.99 3.85 14.45
N TRP A 319 18.62 3.01 13.49
CA TRP A 319 19.29 1.72 13.31
C TRP A 319 20.72 1.86 12.85
N VAL A 320 21.05 2.81 11.98
CA VAL A 320 22.42 3.14 11.61
C VAL A 320 23.25 3.62 12.81
N TRP A 321 22.65 4.43 13.69
CA TRP A 321 23.29 4.86 14.93
C TRP A 321 23.49 3.70 15.92
N TRP A 322 22.48 2.81 16.05
CA TRP A 322 22.51 1.64 16.93
C TRP A 322 23.57 0.64 16.51
N SER A 323 23.66 0.29 15.23
CA SER A 323 24.59 -0.70 14.68
C SER A 323 26.06 -0.35 14.90
N LYS A 324 26.37 0.97 15.00
CA LYS A 324 27.72 1.45 15.34
C LYS A 324 28.10 1.23 16.81
N ARG A 325 27.16 0.90 17.67
CA ARG A 325 27.37 0.81 19.14
C ARG A 325 27.01 -0.53 19.73
N ARG A 326 26.08 -1.25 19.13
CA ARG A 326 25.53 -2.52 19.63
C ARG A 326 25.18 -3.43 18.48
N THR A 327 25.16 -4.74 18.74
CA THR A 327 24.61 -5.71 17.81
C THR A 327 23.12 -5.43 17.56
N GLU A 328 22.73 -5.38 16.29
CA GLU A 328 21.33 -5.20 15.93
C GLU A 328 20.52 -6.44 16.31
N PRO A 329 19.28 -6.25 16.82
CA PRO A 329 18.34 -7.34 16.98
C PRO A 329 18.03 -8.00 15.63
N ASP A 330 17.66 -9.29 15.65
CA ASP A 330 17.16 -9.98 14.47
C ASP A 330 15.82 -9.37 14.00
N GLU A 331 15.43 -9.71 12.77
CA GLU A 331 14.25 -9.12 12.13
C GLU A 331 12.97 -9.38 12.92
N LEU A 332 12.76 -10.59 13.47
CA LEU A 332 11.57 -10.90 14.26
C LEU A 332 11.48 -10.03 15.53
N MET A 333 12.63 -9.76 16.19
CA MET A 333 12.68 -8.88 17.33
C MET A 333 12.39 -7.42 16.93
N LYS A 334 12.95 -6.94 15.81
CA LYS A 334 12.67 -5.58 15.30
C LYS A 334 11.18 -5.41 14.99
N ILE A 335 10.56 -6.41 14.33
CA ILE A 335 9.13 -6.40 14.03
C ILE A 335 8.30 -6.42 15.32
N ALA A 336 8.67 -7.23 16.31
CA ALA A 336 7.95 -7.29 17.59
C ALA A 336 8.03 -5.97 18.37
N ILE A 337 9.21 -5.35 18.43
CA ILE A 337 9.40 -4.03 19.05
C ILE A 337 8.60 -2.97 18.29
N GLY A 338 8.67 -2.98 16.96
CA GLY A 338 7.89 -2.08 16.11
C GLY A 338 6.40 -2.23 16.36
N SER A 339 5.89 -3.47 16.43
CA SER A 339 4.47 -3.73 16.73
C SER A 339 4.05 -3.23 18.12
N LEU A 340 4.89 -3.39 19.16
CA LEU A 340 4.59 -2.85 20.49
C LEU A 340 4.53 -1.33 20.50
N ILE A 341 5.42 -0.65 19.76
CA ILE A 341 5.36 0.80 19.62
C ILE A 341 4.11 1.20 18.83
N ALA A 342 3.81 0.51 17.73
CA ALA A 342 2.62 0.78 16.91
C ALA A 342 1.32 0.62 17.70
N ALA A 343 1.25 -0.33 18.65
CA ALA A 343 0.08 -0.53 19.51
C ALA A 343 -0.25 0.69 20.37
N ALA A 344 0.74 1.53 20.68
CA ALA A 344 0.54 2.76 21.43
C ALA A 344 -0.30 3.79 20.66
N GLY A 345 -0.33 3.73 19.32
CA GLY A 345 -1.20 4.58 18.49
C GLY A 345 -2.69 4.33 18.75
N PRO A 346 -3.23 3.13 18.50
CA PRO A 346 -4.61 2.79 18.87
C PRO A 346 -4.87 2.94 20.38
N ALA A 347 -3.89 2.70 21.26
CA ALA A 347 -4.04 2.93 22.69
C ALA A 347 -4.26 4.42 23.02
N ALA A 348 -3.55 5.33 22.36
CA ALA A 348 -3.81 6.77 22.48
C ALA A 348 -5.23 7.12 22.01
N MET A 349 -5.68 6.51 20.90
CA MET A 349 -7.05 6.69 20.43
C MET A 349 -8.09 6.10 21.40
N ALA A 350 -7.77 5.03 22.14
CA ALA A 350 -8.65 4.52 23.21
C ALA A 350 -8.81 5.53 24.34
N VAL A 351 -7.75 6.29 24.69
CA VAL A 351 -7.86 7.40 25.64
C VAL A 351 -8.74 8.52 25.09
N ALA A 352 -8.53 8.92 23.82
CA ALA A 352 -9.38 9.89 23.16
C ALA A 352 -10.86 9.45 23.13
N GLY A 353 -11.10 8.16 22.83
CA GLY A 353 -12.41 7.55 22.84
C GLY A 353 -13.06 7.59 24.23
N ALA A 354 -12.31 7.29 25.30
CA ALA A 354 -12.79 7.38 26.67
C ALA A 354 -13.20 8.83 27.03
N ILE A 355 -12.48 9.84 26.57
CA ILE A 355 -12.85 11.24 26.73
C ILE A 355 -14.18 11.53 26.04
N VAL A 356 -14.33 11.10 24.78
CA VAL A 356 -15.59 11.26 24.01
C VAL A 356 -16.75 10.57 24.73
N ASP A 357 -16.55 9.34 25.21
CA ASP A 357 -17.59 8.54 25.89
C ASP A 357 -18.04 9.19 27.21
N THR A 358 -17.12 9.85 27.96
CA THR A 358 -17.42 10.44 29.26
C THR A 358 -17.91 11.88 29.16
N THR A 359 -17.36 12.65 28.24
CA THR A 359 -17.68 14.09 28.13
C THR A 359 -18.75 14.39 27.10
N HIS A 360 -19.02 13.46 26.19
CA HIS A 360 -19.86 13.64 24.99
C HIS A 360 -19.42 14.82 24.11
N ALA A 361 -18.18 15.28 24.27
CA ALA A 361 -17.58 16.35 23.50
C ALA A 361 -16.58 15.81 22.46
N LYS A 362 -16.39 16.56 21.38
CA LYS A 362 -15.37 16.24 20.38
C LYS A 362 -13.98 16.48 20.96
N VAL A 363 -13.01 15.67 20.52
CA VAL A 363 -11.60 15.80 20.90
C VAL A 363 -10.83 16.58 19.84
N GLY A 364 -9.74 17.25 20.22
CA GLY A 364 -8.93 18.04 19.30
C GLY A 364 -8.04 17.18 18.38
N PRO A 365 -7.49 17.78 17.30
CA PRO A 365 -6.68 17.08 16.29
C PRO A 365 -5.31 16.60 16.81
N ILE A 366 -4.91 16.98 18.01
CA ILE A 366 -3.67 16.51 18.66
C ILE A 366 -3.65 14.97 18.77
N TRP A 367 -4.82 14.33 18.91
CA TRP A 367 -4.93 12.89 18.97
C TRP A 367 -4.56 12.20 17.64
N THR A 368 -4.72 12.90 16.50
CA THR A 368 -4.19 12.42 15.22
C THR A 368 -2.67 12.33 15.28
N LEU A 369 -1.98 13.37 15.76
CA LEU A 369 -0.52 13.33 15.91
C LEU A 369 -0.07 12.24 16.88
N ALA A 370 -0.76 12.07 18.00
CA ALA A 370 -0.46 11.00 18.96
C ALA A 370 -0.61 9.62 18.30
N PHE A 371 -1.69 9.42 17.53
CA PHE A 371 -1.91 8.17 16.82
C PHE A 371 -0.85 7.94 15.74
N THR A 372 -0.66 8.88 14.82
CA THR A 372 0.22 8.70 13.66
C THR A 372 1.68 8.58 14.07
N ILE A 373 2.20 9.43 14.97
CA ILE A 373 3.60 9.36 15.40
C ILE A 373 3.92 7.99 16.00
N LEU A 374 3.11 7.51 16.95
CA LEU A 374 3.35 6.24 17.64
C LEU A 374 3.17 5.05 16.69
N ASN A 375 2.10 5.09 15.88
CA ASN A 375 1.81 4.04 14.90
C ASN A 375 2.93 3.96 13.85
N ASP A 376 3.40 5.08 13.30
CA ASP A 376 4.32 5.10 12.16
C ASP A 376 5.77 4.81 12.55
N ILE A 377 6.21 5.23 13.75
CA ILE A 377 7.48 4.76 14.30
C ILE A 377 7.47 3.22 14.38
N GLY A 378 6.39 2.64 14.85
CA GLY A 378 6.23 1.20 14.91
C GLY A 378 6.15 0.57 13.53
N PHE A 379 5.27 1.06 12.67
CA PHE A 379 5.01 0.50 11.35
C PHE A 379 6.23 0.51 10.42
N SER A 380 7.08 1.55 10.49
CA SER A 380 8.33 1.61 9.73
C SER A 380 9.30 0.45 10.07
N ASN A 381 9.24 -0.05 11.31
CA ASN A 381 10.01 -1.21 11.75
C ASN A 381 9.31 -2.56 11.47
N VAL A 382 8.02 -2.54 11.18
CA VAL A 382 7.26 -3.77 10.85
C VAL A 382 7.31 -4.03 9.35
N TYR A 383 6.85 -3.08 8.53
CA TYR A 383 6.62 -3.31 7.11
C TYR A 383 7.89 -3.59 6.32
N ALA A 384 8.89 -2.70 6.41
CA ALA A 384 10.12 -2.84 5.65
C ALA A 384 10.93 -4.06 6.11
N VAL A 385 11.02 -4.28 7.42
CA VAL A 385 11.80 -5.38 8.00
C VAL A 385 11.16 -6.74 7.69
N SER A 386 9.83 -6.85 7.73
CA SER A 386 9.14 -8.10 7.40
C SER A 386 9.25 -8.45 5.91
N LEU A 387 9.15 -7.47 5.01
CA LEU A 387 9.34 -7.69 3.59
C LEU A 387 10.77 -8.18 3.29
N ALA A 388 11.77 -7.58 3.96
CA ALA A 388 13.17 -8.01 3.86
C ALA A 388 13.34 -9.44 4.39
N LEU A 389 12.72 -9.80 5.51
CA LEU A 389 12.74 -11.16 6.07
C LEU A 389 12.19 -12.18 5.05
N TYR A 390 11.00 -11.94 4.50
CA TYR A 390 10.38 -12.85 3.52
C TYR A 390 11.23 -12.98 2.26
N SER A 391 11.76 -11.88 1.73
CA SER A 391 12.64 -11.89 0.55
C SER A 391 13.95 -12.64 0.80
N ARG A 392 14.58 -12.47 1.98
CA ARG A 392 15.85 -13.09 2.36
C ARG A 392 15.73 -14.59 2.61
N VAL A 393 14.65 -15.00 3.28
CA VAL A 393 14.41 -16.40 3.67
C VAL A 393 13.88 -17.24 2.51
N ALA A 394 13.26 -16.60 1.53
CA ALA A 394 12.71 -17.29 0.36
C ALA A 394 13.79 -18.04 -0.44
N PRO A 395 13.51 -19.28 -0.90
CA PRO A 395 14.33 -19.95 -1.90
C PRO A 395 14.41 -19.12 -3.19
N ARG A 396 15.60 -19.05 -3.81
CA ARG A 396 15.84 -18.25 -5.02
C ARG A 396 14.88 -18.57 -6.15
N GLN A 397 14.53 -19.85 -6.30
CA GLN A 397 13.65 -20.36 -7.35
C GLN A 397 12.25 -19.75 -7.29
N ILE A 398 11.77 -19.40 -6.09
CA ILE A 398 10.39 -18.96 -5.85
C ILE A 398 10.30 -17.67 -5.02
N THR A 399 11.37 -16.87 -4.96
CA THR A 399 11.39 -15.63 -4.18
C THR A 399 10.21 -14.70 -4.54
N GLY A 400 9.93 -14.53 -5.83
CA GLY A 400 8.79 -13.73 -6.27
C GLY A 400 7.43 -14.27 -5.79
N LEU A 401 7.26 -15.59 -5.76
CA LEU A 401 6.05 -16.24 -5.24
C LEU A 401 5.92 -16.01 -3.72
N VAL A 402 7.01 -16.19 -2.97
CA VAL A 402 7.00 -15.99 -1.50
C VAL A 402 6.72 -14.53 -1.14
N VAL A 403 7.29 -13.57 -1.88
CA VAL A 403 6.95 -12.15 -1.73
C VAL A 403 5.49 -11.88 -2.13
N GLY A 404 4.97 -12.54 -3.16
CA GLY A 404 3.54 -12.49 -3.49
C GLY A 404 2.66 -12.99 -2.35
N ILE A 405 3.03 -14.11 -1.74
CA ILE A 405 2.35 -14.69 -0.56
C ILE A 405 2.41 -13.72 0.64
N TYR A 406 3.53 -13.03 0.84
CA TYR A 406 3.65 -12.01 1.88
C TYR A 406 2.54 -10.96 1.78
N PHE A 407 2.17 -10.51 0.59
CA PHE A 407 1.11 -9.50 0.43
C PHE A 407 -0.29 -9.99 0.80
N LEU A 408 -0.51 -11.30 0.98
CA LEU A 408 -1.79 -11.83 1.50
C LEU A 408 -2.11 -11.32 2.90
N HIS A 409 -1.10 -11.07 3.76
CA HIS A 409 -1.35 -10.53 5.10
C HIS A 409 -1.89 -9.10 5.04
N LEU A 410 -1.48 -8.27 4.06
CA LEU A 410 -2.03 -6.93 3.87
C LEU A 410 -3.49 -7.00 3.45
N TRP A 411 -3.83 -7.82 2.45
CA TRP A 411 -5.22 -8.04 2.08
C TRP A 411 -6.06 -8.51 3.26
N ALA A 412 -5.59 -9.52 3.98
CA ALA A 412 -6.29 -10.05 5.14
C ALA A 412 -6.42 -9.00 6.25
N SER A 413 -5.39 -8.17 6.50
CA SER A 413 -5.43 -7.10 7.49
C SER A 413 -6.45 -6.03 7.14
N PHE A 414 -6.49 -5.55 5.90
CA PHE A 414 -7.51 -4.60 5.45
C PHE A 414 -8.91 -5.19 5.48
N SER A 415 -9.08 -6.48 5.14
CA SER A 415 -10.37 -7.17 5.21
C SER A 415 -10.89 -7.27 6.63
N VAL A 416 -10.02 -7.68 7.57
CA VAL A 416 -10.35 -7.76 9.01
C VAL A 416 -10.55 -6.36 9.60
N ALA A 417 -9.72 -5.38 9.24
CA ALA A 417 -9.85 -4.00 9.69
C ALA A 417 -11.18 -3.38 9.23
N GLY A 418 -11.59 -3.61 7.98
CA GLY A 418 -12.88 -3.15 7.47
C GLY A 418 -14.07 -3.81 8.19
N TRP A 419 -13.96 -5.11 8.51
CA TRP A 419 -14.95 -5.82 9.31
C TRP A 419 -15.01 -5.28 10.76
N LEU A 420 -13.86 -5.11 11.41
CA LEU A 420 -13.76 -4.55 12.77
C LEU A 420 -14.25 -3.11 12.84
N ALA A 421 -13.97 -2.29 11.84
CA ALA A 421 -14.42 -0.91 11.79
C ALA A 421 -15.96 -0.79 11.84
N GLY A 422 -16.67 -1.81 11.37
CA GLY A 422 -18.12 -1.90 11.47
C GLY A 422 -18.66 -2.00 12.91
N PHE A 423 -17.83 -2.30 13.90
CA PHE A 423 -18.23 -2.32 15.31
C PHE A 423 -18.17 -0.95 15.98
N MET A 424 -17.77 0.09 15.27
CA MET A 424 -17.68 1.47 15.77
C MET A 424 -19.00 1.99 16.35
N ASP A 425 -20.16 1.56 15.79
CA ASP A 425 -21.48 1.95 16.28
C ASP A 425 -22.03 0.97 17.34
N VAL A 426 -21.30 -0.12 17.66
CA VAL A 426 -21.75 -1.16 18.60
C VAL A 426 -20.96 -1.08 19.91
N TRP A 427 -19.65 -0.86 19.82
CA TRP A 427 -18.75 -0.73 20.95
C TRP A 427 -18.65 0.73 21.40
N SER A 428 -18.23 0.95 22.67
CA SER A 428 -17.83 2.28 23.10
C SER A 428 -16.62 2.75 22.28
N ASN A 429 -16.45 4.07 22.15
CA ASN A 429 -15.29 4.63 21.44
C ASN A 429 -13.97 4.14 22.03
N ARG A 430 -13.90 4.06 23.37
CA ARG A 430 -12.75 3.50 24.09
C ARG A 430 -12.50 2.05 23.69
N ASP A 431 -13.52 1.20 23.77
CA ASP A 431 -13.36 -0.24 23.58
C ASP A 431 -13.02 -0.57 22.11
N PHE A 432 -13.58 0.17 21.16
CA PHE A 432 -13.23 0.05 19.76
C PHE A 432 -11.72 0.18 19.53
N TRP A 433 -11.11 1.24 20.04
CA TRP A 433 -9.67 1.47 19.88
C TRP A 433 -8.82 0.57 20.77
N ALA A 434 -9.28 0.25 21.98
CA ALA A 434 -8.59 -0.66 22.88
C ALA A 434 -8.45 -2.07 22.29
N VAL A 435 -9.48 -2.59 21.63
CA VAL A 435 -9.40 -3.87 20.91
C VAL A 435 -8.32 -3.85 19.83
N HIS A 436 -8.23 -2.77 19.06
CA HIS A 436 -7.17 -2.66 18.05
C HIS A 436 -5.77 -2.65 18.69
N ALA A 437 -5.57 -1.91 19.78
CA ALA A 437 -4.31 -1.92 20.52
C ALA A 437 -3.95 -3.32 21.03
N LEU A 438 -4.92 -4.02 21.61
CA LEU A 438 -4.73 -5.39 22.13
C LEU A 438 -4.39 -6.39 21.02
N LEU A 439 -5.02 -6.28 19.84
CA LEU A 439 -4.71 -7.14 18.70
C LEU A 439 -3.28 -6.94 18.22
N VAL A 440 -2.80 -5.69 18.16
CA VAL A 440 -1.41 -5.39 17.79
C VAL A 440 -0.43 -5.92 18.83
N VAL A 441 -0.73 -5.76 20.13
CA VAL A 441 0.07 -6.35 21.23
C VAL A 441 0.10 -7.87 21.14
N ALA A 442 -1.04 -8.51 20.86
CA ALA A 442 -1.11 -9.96 20.65
C ALA A 442 -0.21 -10.40 19.49
N GLY A 443 -0.22 -9.66 18.37
CA GLY A 443 0.69 -9.88 17.25
C GLY A 443 2.17 -9.80 17.67
N ALA A 444 2.54 -8.79 18.45
CA ALA A 444 3.90 -8.64 18.98
C ALA A 444 4.31 -9.80 19.88
N VAL A 445 3.43 -10.22 20.80
CA VAL A 445 3.68 -11.36 21.70
C VAL A 445 3.86 -12.65 20.89
N LEU A 446 2.98 -12.89 19.90
CA LEU A 446 3.10 -14.06 19.01
C LEU A 446 4.41 -14.04 18.21
N LEU A 447 4.88 -12.88 17.74
CA LEU A 447 6.18 -12.74 17.09
C LEU A 447 7.33 -13.14 18.01
N LEU A 448 7.28 -12.76 19.29
CA LEU A 448 8.29 -13.16 20.29
C LEU A 448 8.25 -14.67 20.55
N VAL A 449 7.06 -15.29 20.58
CA VAL A 449 6.90 -16.74 20.71
C VAL A 449 7.49 -17.44 19.49
N VAL A 450 7.13 -17.01 18.29
CA VAL A 450 7.68 -17.58 17.03
C VAL A 450 9.20 -17.42 16.98
N ARG A 451 9.72 -16.25 17.42
CA ARG A 451 11.16 -16.03 17.53
C ARG A 451 11.83 -17.02 18.48
N ALA A 452 11.25 -17.25 19.66
CA ALA A 452 11.79 -18.19 20.64
C ALA A 452 11.80 -19.63 20.12
N MET A 453 10.76 -20.05 19.38
CA MET A 453 10.62 -21.40 18.87
C MET A 453 11.40 -21.66 17.57
N PHE A 454 11.38 -20.70 16.64
CA PHE A 454 11.83 -20.87 15.26
C PHE A 454 12.86 -19.84 14.79
N GLY A 455 13.29 -18.90 15.61
CA GLY A 455 14.19 -17.82 15.22
C GLY A 455 15.50 -18.31 14.63
N ARG A 456 16.06 -19.41 15.14
CA ARG A 456 17.27 -20.02 14.57
C ARG A 456 17.11 -20.47 13.12
N MET A 457 15.94 -20.96 12.76
CA MET A 457 15.61 -21.44 11.40
C MET A 457 15.57 -20.30 10.37
N LEU A 458 15.27 -19.07 10.82
CA LEU A 458 15.17 -17.85 10.02
C LEU A 458 16.45 -17.00 10.11
N SER A 459 17.45 -17.41 10.93
CA SER A 459 18.66 -16.61 11.14
C SER A 459 19.55 -16.55 9.90
N THR A 460 20.24 -15.43 9.72
CA THR A 460 21.19 -15.24 8.62
C THR A 460 22.33 -16.25 8.67
N GLU A 461 22.77 -16.63 9.87
CA GLU A 461 23.83 -17.61 10.08
C GLU A 461 23.44 -19.00 9.56
N THR A 462 22.23 -19.49 9.90
CA THR A 462 21.73 -20.79 9.43
C THR A 462 21.57 -20.79 7.91
N LEU A 463 21.02 -19.71 7.33
CA LEU A 463 20.86 -19.57 5.89
C LEU A 463 22.21 -19.52 5.16
N ALA A 464 23.20 -18.83 5.72
CA ALA A 464 24.55 -18.76 5.14
C ALA A 464 25.25 -20.12 5.19
N ALA A 465 25.13 -20.84 6.30
CA ALA A 465 25.71 -22.19 6.45
C ALA A 465 25.10 -23.19 5.47
N GLU A 466 23.79 -23.19 5.29
CA GLU A 466 23.10 -24.08 4.34
C GLU A 466 23.48 -23.77 2.89
N ARG A 467 23.57 -22.48 2.51
CA ARG A 467 23.99 -22.06 1.17
C ARG A 467 25.45 -22.45 0.89
N ALA A 468 26.32 -22.28 1.87
CA ALA A 468 27.71 -22.71 1.75
C ALA A 468 27.83 -24.23 1.56
N ALA A 469 27.00 -25.02 2.29
CA ALA A 469 26.92 -26.46 2.13
C ALA A 469 26.38 -26.89 0.75
N ALA A 470 25.50 -26.06 0.15
CA ALA A 470 24.96 -26.27 -1.21
C ALA A 470 25.90 -25.75 -2.32
N GLY A 471 27.07 -25.17 -2.00
CA GLY A 471 27.96 -24.55 -2.97
C GLY A 471 27.45 -23.26 -3.60
N GLU A 472 26.48 -22.58 -2.97
CA GLU A 472 25.88 -21.36 -3.45
C GLU A 472 26.70 -20.12 -3.01
N PRO A 473 26.70 -19.02 -3.82
CA PRO A 473 27.36 -17.78 -3.41
C PRO A 473 26.75 -17.19 -2.14
N ALA A 474 27.60 -16.56 -1.32
CA ALA A 474 27.22 -15.94 -0.05
C ALA A 474 26.06 -14.94 -0.21
N LEU A 475 25.27 -14.79 0.85
CA LEU A 475 24.29 -13.71 0.95
C LEU A 475 25.03 -12.37 0.91
N VAL A 476 24.67 -11.48 -0.03
CA VAL A 476 25.11 -10.09 0.03
C VAL A 476 24.42 -9.48 1.25
N PRO A 477 25.15 -8.92 2.23
CA PRO A 477 24.53 -8.24 3.35
C PRO A 477 23.65 -7.11 2.82
N ALA A 478 22.42 -7.04 3.26
CA ALA A 478 21.58 -5.88 3.05
C ALA A 478 22.12 -4.72 3.91
N HIS A 479 22.85 -3.81 3.29
CA HIS A 479 23.32 -2.56 3.90
C HIS A 479 22.25 -1.47 3.80
#